data_c68892a1e3aac275bbac7abfdf098fa2
#
_entry.id   c68892a1e3aac275bbac7abfdf098fa2
#
_cell.length_a   1.000
_cell.length_b   1.000
_cell.length_c   1.000
_cell.angle_alpha   90.00
_cell.angle_beta   90.00
_cell.angle_gamma   90.00
#
_symmetry.space_group_name_H-M   'P 1'
#
loop_
_entity.id
_entity.type
_entity.pdbx_description
1 polymer ?
#
loop_
_entity_poly.entity_id
_entity_poly.type
_entity_poly.pdbx_seq_one_letter_code
_entity_poly.pdbx_strand_id
1 'polypeptide(L)'
;MDEKYVPFSHKGTKISSVPGKKRGEPASKRGLSDEQVCLLSGVERLGKSILNAFNLAKPTNQDILKMKNHIQNHSFIWTDGLSSYNELIEEKQCDHKIVKTKDDYDRVNHLNNVNSFHQKIEAQYKRYKGVASKYINRYAALFTMQRECRDMDSMETLIYIKRKLKKTKCYFYIRQITTLDIFTCIPERFT
;
A
#
# COMPACT_ATOMS: atom_id res chain seq x y z
N MET A 1 3.23 2.67 -10.94
CA MET A 1 2.25 2.22 -9.93
C MET A 1 2.03 0.74 -10.12
N ASP A 2 1.68 0.01 -9.05
CA ASP A 2 1.52 -1.45 -9.11
C ASP A 2 0.78 -1.95 -7.87
N GLU A 3 0.27 -3.19 -7.86
CA GLU A 3 -0.41 -3.84 -6.75
C GLU A 3 0.50 -4.86 -6.05
N LYS A 4 0.38 -4.93 -4.73
CA LYS A 4 0.95 -5.99 -3.90
C LYS A 4 -0.15 -6.69 -3.14
N TYR A 5 -0.17 -8.00 -3.21
CA TYR A 5 -1.14 -8.82 -2.49
C TYR A 5 -0.51 -9.43 -1.25
N VAL A 6 -1.22 -9.34 -0.13
CA VAL A 6 -0.82 -9.93 1.14
C VAL A 6 -1.96 -10.77 1.71
N PRO A 7 -1.67 -11.88 2.39
CA PRO A 7 -2.71 -12.72 2.96
C PRO A 7 -3.60 -11.96 3.94
N PHE A 8 -4.91 -12.15 3.84
CA PHE A 8 -5.85 -11.65 4.83
C PHE A 8 -5.65 -12.37 6.17
N SER A 9 -5.65 -11.63 7.28
CA SER A 9 -5.37 -12.15 8.60
C SER A 9 -6.25 -11.55 9.68
N HIS A 10 -6.90 -12.40 10.46
CA HIS A 10 -7.62 -12.06 11.69
C HIS A 10 -6.75 -12.08 12.95
N LYS A 11 -5.43 -12.03 12.81
CA LYS A 11 -4.50 -12.12 13.93
C LYS A 11 -4.88 -11.19 15.10
N GLY A 12 -4.93 -11.75 16.30
CA GLY A 12 -5.30 -11.01 17.51
C GLY A 12 -6.79 -10.72 17.67
N THR A 13 -7.65 -11.30 16.84
CA THR A 13 -9.11 -11.21 16.98
C THR A 13 -9.66 -12.63 17.09
N LYS A 14 -10.39 -12.93 18.18
CA LYS A 14 -11.15 -14.19 18.31
C LYS A 14 -12.50 -13.98 17.64
N ILE A 15 -12.73 -14.64 16.51
CA ILE A 15 -14.02 -14.66 15.82
C ILE A 15 -14.53 -16.09 15.96
N SER A 16 -15.63 -16.28 16.70
CA SER A 16 -16.17 -17.62 16.99
C SER A 16 -16.61 -18.38 15.73
N SER A 17 -16.98 -17.66 14.67
CA SER A 17 -17.46 -18.24 13.41
C SER A 17 -16.35 -18.56 12.40
N VAL A 18 -15.11 -18.13 12.64
CA VAL A 18 -13.99 -18.33 11.69
C VAL A 18 -12.88 -19.11 12.39
N PRO A 19 -12.59 -20.34 11.94
CA PRO A 19 -11.47 -21.10 12.49
C PRO A 19 -10.17 -20.38 12.22
N GLY A 20 -9.28 -20.35 13.21
CA GLY A 20 -7.95 -19.75 13.06
C GLY A 20 -7.13 -20.54 12.04
N LYS A 21 -6.57 -19.86 11.04
CA LYS A 21 -5.61 -20.49 10.11
C LYS A 21 -4.38 -20.95 10.86
N LYS A 22 -3.95 -22.19 10.60
CA LYS A 22 -2.68 -22.71 11.10
C LYS A 22 -1.53 -22.14 10.28
N ARG A 23 -0.38 -22.00 10.93
CA ARG A 23 0.83 -21.49 10.25
C ARG A 23 1.25 -22.48 9.16
N GLY A 24 1.44 -21.99 7.94
CA GLY A 24 1.84 -22.81 6.80
C GLY A 24 0.69 -23.41 5.99
N GLU A 25 -0.56 -23.20 6.40
CA GLU A 25 -1.70 -23.60 5.56
C GLU A 25 -1.70 -22.79 4.25
N PRO A 26 -1.79 -23.48 3.09
CA PRO A 26 -1.92 -22.80 1.82
C PRO A 26 -3.24 -22.03 1.72
N ALA A 27 -3.31 -21.09 0.78
CA ALA A 27 -4.58 -20.43 0.45
C ALA A 27 -5.58 -21.47 -0.08
N SER A 28 -6.86 -21.31 0.29
CA SER A 28 -7.91 -22.25 -0.14
C SER A 28 -8.22 -22.13 -1.63
N LYS A 29 -7.95 -20.94 -2.20
CA LYS A 29 -8.17 -20.64 -3.61
C LYS A 29 -6.86 -20.30 -4.31
N ARG A 30 -6.68 -20.84 -5.51
CA ARG A 30 -5.53 -20.54 -6.36
C ARG A 30 -5.71 -19.17 -7.02
N GLY A 31 -4.64 -18.35 -7.06
CA GLY A 31 -4.65 -17.03 -7.67
C GLY A 31 -5.20 -15.93 -6.77
N LEU A 32 -5.66 -14.83 -7.35
CA LEU A 32 -6.23 -13.71 -6.62
C LEU A 32 -7.62 -14.04 -6.06
N SER A 33 -7.80 -13.86 -4.77
CA SER A 33 -9.06 -14.20 -4.08
C SER A 33 -9.31 -13.26 -2.90
N ASP A 34 -10.51 -13.34 -2.33
CA ASP A 34 -10.89 -12.60 -1.13
C ASP A 34 -10.04 -12.96 0.12
N GLU A 35 -9.16 -13.94 0.00
CA GLU A 35 -8.20 -14.29 1.05
C GLU A 35 -6.95 -13.38 1.03
N GLN A 36 -6.89 -12.42 0.10
CA GLN A 36 -5.77 -11.51 -0.07
C GLN A 36 -6.23 -10.06 -0.03
N VAL A 37 -5.52 -9.25 0.73
CA VAL A 37 -5.68 -7.80 0.74
C VAL A 37 -4.83 -7.21 -0.38
N CYS A 38 -5.44 -6.37 -1.21
CA CYS A 38 -4.76 -5.61 -2.25
C CYS A 38 -4.18 -4.33 -1.66
N LEU A 39 -2.88 -4.17 -1.77
CA LEU A 39 -2.13 -2.97 -1.45
C LEU A 39 -1.81 -2.23 -2.75
N LEU A 40 -2.44 -1.10 -3.00
CA LEU A 40 -2.08 -0.21 -4.10
C LEU A 40 -0.86 0.62 -3.74
N SER A 41 0.12 0.64 -4.60
CA SER A 41 1.37 1.36 -4.40
C SER A 41 1.70 2.29 -5.55
N GLY A 42 2.18 3.48 -5.20
CA GLY A 42 2.80 4.43 -6.12
C GLY A 42 4.17 4.84 -5.58
N VAL A 43 5.16 4.90 -6.45
CA VAL A 43 6.53 5.25 -6.07
C VAL A 43 7.06 6.28 -7.06
N GLU A 44 7.35 7.47 -6.54
CA GLU A 44 8.13 8.48 -7.25
C GLU A 44 9.60 8.08 -7.23
N ARG A 45 10.29 8.23 -8.35
CA ARG A 45 11.67 7.72 -8.51
C ARG A 45 12.66 8.30 -7.52
N LEU A 46 12.60 9.62 -7.31
CA LEU A 46 13.49 10.35 -6.41
C LEU A 46 12.77 10.93 -5.19
N GLY A 47 11.59 10.44 -4.89
CA GLY A 47 10.76 11.11 -3.90
C GLY A 47 9.85 10.18 -3.10
N LYS A 48 8.64 10.63 -2.98
CA LYS A 48 7.62 10.08 -2.11
C LYS A 48 7.13 8.70 -2.57
N SER A 49 6.45 8.04 -1.69
CA SER A 49 5.71 6.82 -1.99
C SER A 49 4.35 6.87 -1.34
N ILE A 50 3.44 6.11 -1.91
CA ILE A 50 2.11 5.87 -1.36
C ILE A 50 1.88 4.37 -1.32
N LEU A 51 1.23 3.91 -0.27
CA LEU A 51 0.83 2.51 -0.08
C LEU A 51 -0.45 2.50 0.72
N ASN A 52 -1.52 1.99 0.16
CA ASN A 52 -2.82 1.88 0.83
C ASN A 52 -3.54 0.59 0.46
N ALA A 53 -4.20 -0.01 1.44
CA ALA A 53 -5.13 -1.10 1.24
C ALA A 53 -6.55 -0.53 1.07
N PHE A 54 -7.20 -0.87 -0.02
CA PHE A 54 -8.55 -0.42 -0.31
C PHE A 54 -9.56 -1.56 -0.46
N ASN A 55 -9.11 -2.75 -0.86
CA ASN A 55 -10.00 -3.86 -1.16
C ASN A 55 -9.33 -5.22 -0.96
N LEU A 56 -10.14 -6.26 -1.07
CA LEU A 56 -9.68 -7.64 -1.24
C LEU A 56 -9.62 -8.00 -2.72
N ALA A 57 -8.77 -8.97 -3.04
CA ALA A 57 -8.57 -9.42 -4.41
C ALA A 57 -8.19 -8.26 -5.36
N LYS A 58 -8.72 -8.26 -6.58
CA LYS A 58 -8.38 -7.27 -7.59
C LYS A 58 -9.00 -5.90 -7.28
N PRO A 59 -8.24 -4.78 -7.39
CA PRO A 59 -8.78 -3.46 -7.14
C PRO A 59 -9.76 -3.04 -8.24
N THR A 60 -10.77 -2.28 -7.86
CA THR A 60 -11.71 -1.63 -8.78
C THR A 60 -11.18 -0.26 -9.22
N ASN A 61 -11.79 0.31 -10.27
CA ASN A 61 -11.50 1.68 -10.69
C ASN A 61 -11.70 2.67 -9.53
N GLN A 62 -12.77 2.52 -8.76
CA GLN A 62 -13.06 3.37 -7.60
C GLN A 62 -11.99 3.27 -6.51
N ASP A 63 -11.39 2.10 -6.30
CA ASP A 63 -10.30 1.95 -5.36
C ASP A 63 -9.05 2.70 -5.82
N ILE A 64 -8.75 2.65 -7.10
CA ILE A 64 -7.61 3.36 -7.69
C ILE A 64 -7.84 4.87 -7.66
N LEU A 65 -9.06 5.34 -7.92
CA LEU A 65 -9.42 6.76 -7.84
C LEU A 65 -9.23 7.36 -6.44
N LYS A 66 -9.29 6.56 -5.36
CA LYS A 66 -8.98 7.06 -4.02
C LYS A 66 -7.53 7.56 -3.88
N MET A 67 -6.64 7.15 -4.80
CA MET A 67 -5.26 7.63 -4.83
C MET A 67 -5.08 8.97 -5.54
N LYS A 68 -6.11 9.52 -6.19
CA LYS A 68 -6.03 10.73 -7.03
C LYS A 68 -5.44 11.95 -6.35
N ASN A 69 -5.68 12.12 -5.04
CA ASN A 69 -5.18 13.26 -4.28
C ASN A 69 -3.65 13.21 -4.03
N HIS A 70 -3.02 12.08 -4.30
CA HIS A 70 -1.59 11.88 -4.17
C HIS A 70 -0.84 11.98 -5.51
N ILE A 71 -1.57 12.15 -6.60
CA ILE A 71 -1.02 12.21 -7.96
C ILE A 71 -1.26 13.60 -8.50
N GLN A 72 -0.20 14.23 -8.98
CA GLN A 72 -0.28 15.53 -9.66
C GLN A 72 -0.85 15.36 -11.06
N ASN A 73 -1.59 16.37 -11.53
CA ASN A 73 -2.04 16.41 -12.90
C ASN A 73 -0.83 16.45 -13.85
N HIS A 74 -0.98 15.88 -15.05
CA HIS A 74 0.05 15.83 -16.08
C HIS A 74 1.34 15.09 -15.65
N SER A 75 1.21 14.14 -14.70
CA SER A 75 2.32 13.26 -14.33
C SER A 75 2.54 12.17 -15.37
N PHE A 76 3.76 11.65 -15.47
CA PHE A 76 4.03 10.45 -16.24
C PHE A 76 3.94 9.20 -15.37
N ILE A 77 3.08 8.25 -15.71
CA ILE A 77 2.79 7.06 -14.90
C ILE A 77 3.17 5.78 -15.67
N TRP A 78 3.93 4.91 -15.01
CA TRP A 78 4.21 3.55 -15.47
C TRP A 78 3.37 2.55 -14.67
N THR A 79 2.69 1.61 -15.35
CA THR A 79 1.95 0.49 -14.73
C THR A 79 2.19 -0.81 -15.49
N ASP A 80 1.74 -1.93 -14.93
CA ASP A 80 1.67 -3.23 -15.62
C ASP A 80 0.51 -3.35 -16.62
N GLY A 81 -0.32 -2.28 -16.74
CA GLY A 81 -1.44 -2.20 -17.68
C GLY A 81 -2.74 -2.82 -17.16
N LEU A 82 -2.96 -2.83 -15.86
CA LEU A 82 -4.28 -3.11 -15.32
C LEU A 82 -5.27 -2.02 -15.76
N SER A 83 -6.38 -2.43 -16.39
CA SER A 83 -7.38 -1.50 -16.95
C SER A 83 -8.02 -0.55 -15.93
N SER A 84 -8.02 -0.94 -14.64
CA SER A 84 -8.55 -0.09 -13.57
C SER A 84 -7.79 1.22 -13.36
N TYR A 85 -6.59 1.38 -13.93
CA TYR A 85 -5.84 2.65 -13.88
C TYR A 85 -6.34 3.69 -14.89
N ASN A 86 -7.04 3.28 -15.95
CA ASN A 86 -7.39 4.17 -17.06
C ASN A 86 -8.17 5.40 -16.61
N GLU A 87 -9.18 5.22 -15.76
CA GLU A 87 -10.00 6.32 -15.24
C GLU A 87 -9.19 7.34 -14.43
N LEU A 88 -8.24 6.89 -13.63
CA LEU A 88 -7.33 7.77 -12.89
C LEU A 88 -6.41 8.56 -13.82
N ILE A 89 -5.91 7.91 -14.87
CA ILE A 89 -5.02 8.51 -15.86
C ILE A 89 -5.76 9.61 -16.64
N GLU A 90 -6.98 9.33 -17.06
CA GLU A 90 -7.85 10.29 -17.75
C GLU A 90 -8.22 11.48 -16.84
N GLU A 91 -8.70 11.21 -15.61
CA GLU A 91 -9.08 12.27 -14.65
C GLU A 91 -7.91 13.20 -14.33
N LYS A 92 -6.69 12.66 -14.27
CA LYS A 92 -5.47 13.42 -13.95
C LYS A 92 -4.73 13.93 -15.17
N GLN A 93 -5.22 13.62 -16.38
CA GLN A 93 -4.56 13.97 -17.63
C GLN A 93 -3.09 13.55 -17.64
N CYS A 94 -2.83 12.34 -17.17
CA CYS A 94 -1.48 11.81 -17.06
C CYS A 94 -1.03 11.13 -18.34
N ASP A 95 0.26 11.27 -18.67
CA ASP A 95 0.89 10.40 -19.66
C ASP A 95 1.07 9.00 -19.07
N HIS A 96 0.78 7.97 -19.86
CA HIS A 96 0.80 6.59 -19.41
C HIS A 96 1.64 5.68 -20.28
N LYS A 97 2.52 4.92 -19.65
CA LYS A 97 3.27 3.85 -20.33
C LYS A 97 3.02 2.52 -19.62
N ILE A 98 2.53 1.56 -20.39
CA ILE A 98 2.37 0.17 -19.95
C ILE A 98 3.71 -0.56 -20.10
N VAL A 99 4.12 -1.31 -19.07
CA VAL A 99 5.36 -2.08 -19.04
C VAL A 99 5.03 -3.50 -18.59
N LYS A 100 4.81 -4.41 -19.54
CA LYS A 100 4.41 -5.81 -19.28
C LYS A 100 5.47 -6.82 -19.65
N THR A 101 6.07 -6.65 -20.81
CA THR A 101 7.00 -7.61 -21.40
C THR A 101 8.44 -7.16 -21.23
N LYS A 102 9.38 -8.04 -21.51
CA LYS A 102 10.82 -7.69 -21.49
C LYS A 102 11.15 -6.61 -22.51
N ASP A 103 10.43 -6.59 -23.62
CA ASP A 103 10.65 -5.61 -24.71
C ASP A 103 10.15 -4.21 -24.33
N ASP A 104 9.21 -4.10 -23.38
CA ASP A 104 8.76 -2.81 -22.84
C ASP A 104 9.77 -2.19 -21.85
N TYR A 105 10.72 -3.00 -21.34
CA TYR A 105 11.71 -2.57 -20.37
C TYR A 105 12.93 -1.96 -21.04
N ASP A 106 13.25 -0.75 -20.64
CA ASP A 106 14.51 -0.10 -21.01
C ASP A 106 15.07 0.67 -19.79
N ARG A 107 16.09 1.50 -20.03
CA ARG A 107 16.74 2.29 -18.98
C ARG A 107 15.79 3.27 -18.28
N VAL A 108 14.76 3.72 -18.97
CA VAL A 108 13.77 4.72 -18.50
C VAL A 108 12.45 4.04 -18.14
N ASN A 109 11.97 3.13 -19.01
CA ASN A 109 10.66 2.50 -18.89
C ASN A 109 10.78 1.21 -18.09
N HIS A 110 10.53 1.27 -16.78
CA HIS A 110 10.59 0.11 -15.89
C HIS A 110 9.78 0.31 -14.61
N LEU A 111 9.41 -0.80 -13.96
CA LEU A 111 8.72 -0.85 -12.68
C LEU A 111 9.67 -1.20 -11.50
N ASN A 112 10.98 -1.14 -11.69
CA ASN A 112 11.96 -1.58 -10.70
C ASN A 112 11.82 -0.89 -9.34
N ASN A 113 11.46 0.40 -9.32
CA ASN A 113 11.31 1.15 -8.08
C ASN A 113 10.12 0.66 -7.23
N VAL A 114 8.99 0.38 -7.85
CA VAL A 114 7.82 -0.15 -7.15
C VAL A 114 8.06 -1.61 -6.76
N ASN A 115 8.68 -2.41 -7.61
CA ASN A 115 9.04 -3.79 -7.32
C ASN A 115 10.03 -3.89 -6.15
N SER A 116 11.05 -3.03 -6.10
CA SER A 116 11.96 -2.93 -4.96
C SER A 116 11.23 -2.54 -3.67
N PHE A 117 10.25 -1.65 -3.75
CA PHE A 117 9.43 -1.29 -2.61
C PHE A 117 8.57 -2.48 -2.14
N HIS A 118 7.98 -3.24 -3.06
CA HIS A 118 7.22 -4.46 -2.75
C HIS A 118 8.08 -5.53 -2.06
N GLN A 119 9.32 -5.71 -2.49
CA GLN A 119 10.26 -6.64 -1.82
C GLN A 119 10.55 -6.22 -0.38
N LYS A 120 10.74 -4.92 -0.13
CA LYS A 120 10.94 -4.39 1.23
C LYS A 120 9.70 -4.60 2.10
N ILE A 121 8.50 -4.34 1.58
CA ILE A 121 7.24 -4.60 2.27
C ILE A 121 7.15 -6.09 2.65
N GLU A 122 7.43 -6.98 1.72
CA GLU A 122 7.39 -8.42 1.96
C GLU A 122 8.39 -8.85 3.05
N ALA A 123 9.61 -8.34 3.01
CA ALA A 123 10.62 -8.60 4.04
C ALA A 123 10.16 -8.15 5.43
N GLN A 124 9.53 -6.97 5.53
CA GLN A 124 8.96 -6.47 6.78
C GLN A 124 7.79 -7.34 7.27
N TYR A 125 6.89 -7.74 6.38
CA TYR A 125 5.81 -8.67 6.73
C TYR A 125 6.32 -9.99 7.28
N LYS A 126 7.36 -10.57 6.67
CA LYS A 126 8.02 -11.78 7.16
C LYS A 126 8.63 -11.56 8.55
N ARG A 127 9.27 -10.40 8.77
CA ARG A 127 9.86 -10.02 10.08
C ARG A 127 8.81 -9.91 11.17
N TYR A 128 7.64 -9.33 10.88
CA TYR A 128 6.54 -9.22 11.85
C TYR A 128 5.74 -10.51 12.01
N LYS A 129 6.08 -11.58 11.27
CA LYS A 129 5.37 -12.87 11.30
C LYS A 129 3.86 -12.71 11.05
N GLY A 130 3.53 -11.85 10.09
CA GLY A 130 2.18 -11.48 9.71
C GLY A 130 1.60 -10.32 10.52
N VAL A 131 0.72 -9.58 9.88
CA VAL A 131 0.03 -8.39 10.40
C VAL A 131 -1.48 -8.64 10.31
N ALA A 132 -2.25 -8.28 11.33
CA ALA A 132 -3.70 -8.33 11.25
C ALA A 132 -4.20 -7.33 10.18
N SER A 133 -5.11 -7.76 9.32
CA SER A 133 -5.57 -6.94 8.19
C SER A 133 -6.19 -5.62 8.64
N LYS A 134 -6.85 -5.58 9.79
CA LYS A 134 -7.38 -4.34 10.39
C LYS A 134 -6.33 -3.26 10.68
N TYR A 135 -5.04 -3.61 10.76
CA TYR A 135 -3.95 -2.66 10.99
C TYR A 135 -3.10 -2.40 9.75
N ILE A 136 -3.47 -2.97 8.60
CA ILE A 136 -2.61 -2.99 7.42
C ILE A 136 -2.25 -1.58 6.94
N ASN A 137 -3.19 -0.64 6.96
CA ASN A 137 -2.94 0.74 6.53
C ASN A 137 -2.01 1.50 7.50
N ARG A 138 -2.00 1.14 8.79
CA ARG A 138 -1.03 1.71 9.75
C ARG A 138 0.39 1.25 9.43
N TYR A 139 0.55 -0.03 9.06
CA TYR A 139 1.84 -0.55 8.59
C TYR A 139 2.22 -0.02 7.22
N ALA A 140 1.26 0.19 6.33
CA ALA A 140 1.49 0.84 5.04
C ALA A 140 2.07 2.26 5.23
N ALA A 141 1.50 3.06 6.14
CA ALA A 141 2.03 4.37 6.51
C ALA A 141 3.46 4.29 7.09
N LEU A 142 3.74 3.28 7.93
CA LEU A 142 5.08 3.04 8.46
C LEU A 142 6.08 2.72 7.34
N PHE A 143 5.71 1.84 6.41
CA PHE A 143 6.61 1.44 5.31
C PHE A 143 6.89 2.60 4.35
N THR A 144 5.90 3.44 4.06
CA THR A 144 6.10 4.66 3.26
C THR A 144 7.04 5.63 3.98
N MET A 145 6.85 5.85 5.27
CA MET A 145 7.72 6.69 6.07
C MET A 145 9.16 6.15 6.11
N GLN A 146 9.34 4.86 6.35
CA GLN A 146 10.68 4.23 6.34
C GLN A 146 11.38 4.37 4.99
N ARG A 147 10.62 4.30 3.89
CA ARG A 147 11.17 4.53 2.56
C ARG A 147 11.57 5.99 2.35
N GLU A 148 10.75 6.93 2.79
CA GLU A 148 11.02 8.37 2.66
C GLU A 148 12.24 8.80 3.50
N CYS A 149 12.45 8.18 4.67
CA CYS A 149 13.57 8.48 5.57
C CYS A 149 14.85 7.66 5.30
N ARG A 150 14.88 6.81 4.26
CA ARG A 150 15.95 5.81 4.08
C ARG A 150 17.36 6.40 3.92
N ASP A 151 17.45 7.59 3.33
CA ASP A 151 18.71 8.28 3.03
C ASP A 151 18.97 9.45 3.99
N MET A 152 18.16 9.59 5.05
CA MET A 152 18.24 10.59 6.10
C MET A 152 19.06 10.07 7.28
N ASP A 153 19.84 10.94 7.90
CA ASP A 153 20.44 10.64 9.19
C ASP A 153 19.38 10.66 10.32
N SER A 154 19.81 10.33 11.55
CA SER A 154 18.89 10.26 12.70
C SER A 154 18.25 11.61 13.05
N MET A 155 18.99 12.71 12.91
CA MET A 155 18.49 14.05 13.21
C MET A 155 17.52 14.53 12.11
N GLU A 156 17.87 14.33 10.86
CA GLU A 156 17.00 14.63 9.71
C GLU A 156 15.69 13.85 9.80
N THR A 157 15.77 12.56 10.12
CA THR A 157 14.59 11.70 10.34
C THR A 157 13.70 12.26 11.45
N LEU A 158 14.28 12.66 12.57
CA LEU A 158 13.53 13.25 13.69
C LEU A 158 12.83 14.55 13.29
N ILE A 159 13.55 15.43 12.60
CA ILE A 159 13.00 16.71 12.10
C ILE A 159 11.86 16.44 11.11
N TYR A 160 12.02 15.46 10.20
CA TYR A 160 11.01 15.07 9.23
C TYR A 160 9.73 14.58 9.94
N ILE A 161 9.85 13.66 10.89
CA ILE A 161 8.72 13.14 11.68
C ILE A 161 8.02 14.29 12.43
N LYS A 162 8.79 15.16 13.10
CA LYS A 162 8.25 16.31 13.83
C LYS A 162 7.47 17.27 12.92
N ARG A 163 7.96 17.52 11.70
CA ARG A 163 7.24 18.35 10.70
C ARG A 163 5.94 17.67 10.23
N LYS A 164 5.95 16.38 10.00
CA LYS A 164 4.75 15.60 9.63
C LYS A 164 3.70 15.66 10.75
N LEU A 165 4.08 15.42 12.00
CA LEU A 165 3.17 15.49 13.15
C LEU A 165 2.57 16.89 13.33
N LYS A 166 3.36 17.96 13.17
CA LYS A 166 2.85 19.33 13.23
C LYS A 166 1.82 19.62 12.15
N LYS A 167 2.04 19.17 10.91
CA LYS A 167 1.10 19.38 9.80
C LYS A 167 -0.23 18.69 10.03
N THR A 168 -0.23 17.52 10.63
CA THR A 168 -1.45 16.73 10.87
C THR A 168 -2.20 17.16 12.12
N LYS A 169 -1.66 18.12 12.91
CA LYS A 169 -2.22 18.53 14.23
C LYS A 169 -2.57 17.34 15.13
N CYS A 170 -1.84 16.24 14.95
CA CYS A 170 -2.10 14.98 15.67
C CYS A 170 -1.55 15.06 17.10
N TYR A 171 -2.39 15.52 18.03
CA TYR A 171 -2.16 15.38 19.47
C TYR A 171 -3.11 14.30 19.97
N PHE A 172 -2.64 13.05 20.02
CA PHE A 172 -3.47 11.94 20.48
C PHE A 172 -2.88 11.31 21.74
N TYR A 173 -3.75 11.00 22.70
CA TYR A 173 -3.39 10.08 23.78
C TYR A 173 -3.24 8.67 23.20
N ILE A 174 -2.34 7.84 23.77
CA ILE A 174 -2.09 6.47 23.32
C ILE A 174 -3.39 5.67 23.16
N ARG A 175 -4.35 5.83 24.09
CA ARG A 175 -5.68 5.19 24.01
C ARG A 175 -6.51 5.61 22.79
N GLN A 176 -6.31 6.83 22.27
CA GLN A 176 -7.00 7.32 21.08
C GLN A 176 -6.39 6.79 19.79
N ILE A 177 -5.07 6.51 19.79
CA ILE A 177 -4.38 5.95 18.61
C ILE A 177 -4.95 4.58 18.25
N THR A 178 -5.41 3.80 19.22
CA THR A 178 -6.01 2.48 18.96
C THR A 178 -7.42 2.54 18.38
N THR A 179 -8.15 3.65 18.61
CA THR A 179 -9.52 3.87 18.14
C THR A 179 -9.59 4.73 16.88
N LEU A 180 -8.48 5.41 16.53
CA LEU A 180 -8.41 6.19 15.31
C LEU A 180 -8.38 5.26 14.09
N ASP A 181 -9.41 5.37 13.32
CA ASP A 181 -9.41 4.86 11.97
C ASP A 181 -8.61 5.83 11.08
N ILE A 182 -7.28 5.66 11.11
CA ILE A 182 -6.34 6.53 10.37
C ILE A 182 -6.56 6.41 8.86
N PHE A 183 -7.23 5.34 8.42
CA PHE A 183 -7.60 5.09 7.05
C PHE A 183 -8.91 4.32 7.02
N THR A 184 -9.99 5.01 6.79
CA THR A 184 -11.37 4.50 6.64
C THR A 184 -11.60 3.63 5.39
N CYS A 185 -10.59 2.89 4.95
CA CYS A 185 -10.61 2.24 3.66
C CYS A 185 -10.63 0.72 3.72
N ILE A 186 -10.68 0.13 4.90
CA ILE A 186 -11.01 -1.30 5.01
C ILE A 186 -12.54 -1.38 4.99
N PRO A 187 -13.14 -2.09 4.04
CA PRO A 187 -14.58 -2.27 4.01
C PRO A 187 -15.11 -2.75 5.37
N GLU A 188 -16.29 -2.27 5.80
CA GLU A 188 -16.92 -2.58 7.10
C GLU A 188 -16.97 -4.08 7.45
N ARG A 189 -16.96 -4.94 6.43
CA ARG A 189 -16.87 -6.41 6.59
C ARG A 189 -15.58 -6.91 7.25
N PHE A 190 -14.63 -6.01 7.58
CA PHE A 190 -13.36 -6.34 8.26
C PHE A 190 -13.23 -5.71 9.64
N THR A 191 -14.19 -4.91 10.07
CA THR A 191 -14.34 -4.45 11.46
C THR A 191 -15.10 -5.48 12.24
#